data_e42446d01ab71fde7cbec05e7d8b0cfe
#
_entry.id   e42446d01ab71fde7cbec05e7d8b0cfe
#
_cell.length_a   1.000
_cell.length_b   1.000
_cell.length_c   1.000
_cell.angle_alpha   90.00
_cell.angle_beta   90.00
_cell.angle_gamma   90.00
#
_symmetry.space_group_name_H-M   'P 1'
#
loop_
_entity.id
_entity.type
_entity.pdbx_description
1 polymer ?
#
loop_
_entity_poly.entity_id
_entity_poly.type
_entity_poly.pdbx_seq_one_letter_code
_entity_poly.pdbx_strand_id
1 'polypeptide(L)'
;QGHNGVLFEKTSATDSRVSTARYLLYGTVTARLRHNPTSGLVTTFGTASDVGDAILFRLAGPESGRITTNYAAHGQSAQNIGTQKRMDKFTVANFHNYTIDWSPHHITWKVDHQVIRTVSRKDAGDKFPRTPSRVLFTAYGVSESSNKNMKNWANGTLSFDDDGYRSRGFFSHELAHLRIQCADLELANISQ
;
A
#
# COMPACT_ATOMS: atom_id res chain seq x y z
N GLN A 1 -15.43 -12.53 19.70
CA GLN A 1 -15.76 -12.43 18.27
C GLN A 1 -14.50 -12.76 17.50
N GLY A 2 -14.46 -13.89 16.78
CA GLY A 2 -13.31 -14.29 16.00
C GLY A 2 -13.05 -13.29 14.86
N HIS A 3 -11.83 -12.79 14.77
CA HIS A 3 -11.40 -11.98 13.63
C HIS A 3 -11.28 -12.89 12.42
N ASN A 4 -12.12 -12.70 11.41
CA ASN A 4 -12.07 -13.44 10.13
C ASN A 4 -11.03 -12.82 9.16
N GLY A 5 -9.90 -12.35 9.66
CA GLY A 5 -8.89 -11.64 8.88
C GLY A 5 -7.46 -11.99 9.30
N VAL A 6 -6.50 -11.42 8.58
CA VAL A 6 -5.07 -11.55 8.87
C VAL A 6 -4.60 -10.33 9.64
N LEU A 7 -3.94 -10.56 10.79
CA LEU A 7 -3.25 -9.54 11.55
C LEU A 7 -1.79 -9.48 11.11
N PHE A 8 -1.32 -8.27 10.82
CA PHE A 8 0.10 -8.00 10.59
C PHE A 8 0.62 -7.30 11.83
N GLU A 9 1.58 -7.93 12.50
CA GLU A 9 2.12 -7.43 13.76
C GLU A 9 3.47 -6.76 13.52
N LYS A 10 3.67 -5.61 14.13
CA LYS A 10 4.95 -4.92 14.24
C LYS A 10 5.40 -4.97 15.69
N THR A 11 6.54 -5.59 15.95
CA THR A 11 7.18 -5.62 17.27
C THR A 11 8.43 -4.75 17.29
N SER A 12 9.07 -4.60 18.44
CA SER A 12 10.37 -3.91 18.54
C SER A 12 11.46 -4.60 17.71
N ALA A 13 11.37 -5.92 17.56
CA ALA A 13 12.38 -6.75 16.88
C ALA A 13 12.09 -6.99 15.40
N THR A 14 10.83 -6.95 14.97
CA THR A 14 10.44 -7.42 13.62
C THR A 14 9.44 -6.50 12.93
N ASP A 15 9.62 -6.35 11.62
CA ASP A 15 8.61 -5.88 10.67
C ASP A 15 7.84 -7.08 10.13
N SER A 16 6.61 -6.86 9.67
CA SER A 16 5.82 -7.90 8.99
C SER A 16 5.79 -7.67 7.50
N ARG A 17 6.01 -8.75 6.75
CA ARG A 17 5.84 -8.76 5.29
C ARG A 17 5.20 -10.07 4.86
N VAL A 18 4.13 -9.96 4.05
CA VAL A 18 3.46 -11.09 3.41
C VAL A 18 3.26 -10.75 1.94
N SER A 19 3.45 -11.76 1.08
CA SER A 19 3.17 -11.63 -0.35
C SER A 19 2.52 -12.90 -0.88
N THR A 20 1.80 -12.76 -2.00
CA THR A 20 1.24 -13.93 -2.70
C THR A 20 2.35 -14.80 -3.28
N ALA A 21 2.10 -16.12 -3.36
CA ALA A 21 3.02 -17.04 -4.04
C ALA A 21 2.96 -16.90 -5.57
N ARG A 22 1.82 -16.46 -6.10
CA ARG A 22 1.60 -16.29 -7.55
C ARG A 22 1.78 -14.83 -7.95
N TYR A 23 2.19 -14.65 -9.21
CA TYR A 23 2.34 -13.33 -9.83
C TYR A 23 1.05 -12.92 -10.54
N LEU A 24 0.82 -11.61 -10.56
CA LEU A 24 -0.19 -10.92 -11.36
C LEU A 24 0.53 -10.06 -12.39
N LEU A 25 0.14 -10.16 -13.66
CA LEU A 25 0.45 -9.17 -14.69
C LEU A 25 -0.87 -8.58 -15.17
N TYR A 26 -1.13 -7.35 -14.79
CA TYR A 26 -2.39 -6.63 -14.99
C TYR A 26 -3.60 -7.28 -14.30
N GLY A 27 -4.56 -6.44 -13.97
CA GLY A 27 -5.77 -6.86 -13.28
C GLY A 27 -6.16 -5.92 -12.15
N THR A 28 -7.13 -6.35 -11.36
CA THR A 28 -7.65 -5.60 -10.22
C THR A 28 -7.30 -6.30 -8.92
N VAL A 29 -6.70 -5.56 -8.00
CA VAL A 29 -6.41 -6.01 -6.64
C VAL A 29 -7.13 -5.12 -5.65
N THR A 30 -8.01 -5.71 -4.83
CA THR A 30 -8.73 -4.99 -3.78
C THR A 30 -8.42 -5.62 -2.42
N ALA A 31 -7.98 -4.79 -1.48
CA ALA A 31 -7.80 -5.16 -0.09
C ALA A 31 -8.74 -4.35 0.80
N ARG A 32 -9.48 -5.03 1.68
CA ARG A 32 -10.20 -4.38 2.77
C ARG A 32 -9.33 -4.44 4.01
N LEU A 33 -8.73 -3.31 4.34
CA LEU A 33 -7.79 -3.22 5.45
C LEU A 33 -8.05 -1.98 6.33
N ARG A 34 -7.59 -2.03 7.58
CA ARG A 34 -7.44 -0.88 8.46
C ARG A 34 -6.00 -0.75 8.94
N HIS A 35 -5.55 0.49 9.03
CA HIS A 35 -4.23 0.83 9.54
C HIS A 35 -4.33 1.25 11.00
N ASN A 36 -3.35 0.86 11.80
CA ASN A 36 -3.21 1.36 13.16
C ASN A 36 -2.66 2.81 13.13
N PRO A 37 -3.37 3.79 13.71
CA PRO A 37 -3.04 5.19 13.57
C PRO A 37 -1.88 5.68 14.47
N THR A 38 -1.01 4.80 14.93
CA THR A 38 0.15 5.20 15.74
C THR A 38 1.18 5.96 14.91
N SER A 39 1.72 7.05 15.48
CA SER A 39 2.82 7.83 14.87
C SER A 39 4.02 6.95 14.56
N GLY A 40 4.65 7.17 13.41
CA GLY A 40 5.81 6.39 12.96
C GLY A 40 5.49 4.98 12.47
N LEU A 41 4.25 4.52 12.56
CA LEU A 41 3.85 3.21 12.04
C LEU A 41 3.39 3.33 10.59
N VAL A 42 3.81 2.39 9.73
CA VAL A 42 3.52 2.41 8.29
C VAL A 42 2.98 1.07 7.83
N THR A 43 1.90 1.13 7.05
CA THR A 43 1.36 0.00 6.29
C THR A 43 1.55 0.26 4.80
N THR A 44 2.04 -0.75 4.07
CA THR A 44 2.06 -0.73 2.61
C THR A 44 1.19 -1.86 2.07
N PHE A 45 0.38 -1.56 1.07
CA PHE A 45 -0.39 -2.52 0.28
C PHE A 45 -0.17 -2.25 -1.20
N GLY A 46 0.00 -3.29 -1.99
CA GLY A 46 0.07 -3.15 -3.44
C GLY A 46 0.74 -4.33 -4.13
N THR A 47 1.46 -4.04 -5.21
CA THR A 47 2.19 -5.04 -5.99
C THR A 47 3.67 -4.70 -6.07
N ALA A 48 4.53 -5.73 -6.10
CA ALA A 48 5.95 -5.57 -6.36
C ALA A 48 6.50 -6.75 -7.15
N SER A 49 7.36 -6.46 -8.13
CA SER A 49 8.07 -7.44 -8.94
C SER A 49 9.47 -7.70 -8.43
N ASP A 50 10.08 -8.78 -8.88
CA ASP A 50 11.45 -9.15 -8.53
C ASP A 50 12.49 -8.23 -9.20
N VAL A 51 12.09 -7.46 -10.24
CA VAL A 51 12.96 -6.49 -10.93
C VAL A 51 12.72 -5.04 -10.49
N GLY A 52 11.91 -4.84 -9.44
CA GLY A 52 11.72 -3.53 -8.82
C GLY A 52 10.57 -2.70 -9.38
N ASP A 53 9.66 -3.27 -10.19
CA ASP A 53 8.38 -2.61 -10.47
C ASP A 53 7.50 -2.65 -9.23
N ALA A 54 6.76 -1.57 -8.96
CA ALA A 54 5.85 -1.52 -7.83
C ALA A 54 4.66 -0.60 -8.08
N ILE A 55 3.50 -0.93 -7.49
CA ILE A 55 2.30 -0.09 -7.46
C ILE A 55 1.75 -0.16 -6.03
N LEU A 56 1.76 0.95 -5.31
CA LEU A 56 1.60 0.93 -3.86
C LEU A 56 0.57 1.94 -3.36
N PHE A 57 -0.19 1.54 -2.34
CA PHE A 57 -0.71 2.40 -1.30
C PHE A 57 0.24 2.41 -0.11
N ARG A 58 0.40 3.56 0.53
CA ARG A 58 1.13 3.69 1.79
C ARG A 58 0.30 4.53 2.76
N LEU A 59 0.09 3.99 3.94
CA LEU A 59 -0.65 4.59 5.04
C LEU A 59 0.31 4.79 6.20
N ALA A 60 0.30 5.94 6.82
CA ALA A 60 1.21 6.25 7.91
C ALA A 60 0.63 7.25 8.90
N GLY A 61 1.02 7.11 10.16
CA GLY A 61 0.71 8.02 11.24
C GLY A 61 -0.76 8.04 11.67
N PRO A 62 -1.09 8.88 12.67
CA PRO A 62 -2.42 8.95 13.28
C PRO A 62 -3.47 9.61 12.39
N GLU A 63 -3.07 10.23 11.33
CA GLU A 63 -3.89 11.18 10.64
C GLU A 63 -4.46 10.64 9.36
N SER A 64 -5.67 10.77 9.35
CA SER A 64 -6.62 11.78 9.01
C SER A 64 -6.62 12.09 7.53
N GLY A 65 -7.20 11.17 6.75
CA GLY A 65 -7.53 11.45 5.37
C GLY A 65 -6.37 11.48 4.37
N ARG A 66 -5.14 11.22 4.78
CA ARG A 66 -3.99 11.19 3.86
C ARG A 66 -3.69 9.78 3.39
N ILE A 67 -3.82 9.60 2.09
CA ILE A 67 -3.46 8.36 1.42
C ILE A 67 -2.33 8.66 0.46
N THR A 68 -1.23 7.96 0.59
CA THR A 68 -0.10 8.08 -0.34
C THR A 68 -0.16 6.94 -1.35
N THR A 69 -0.10 7.29 -2.62
CA THR A 69 0.01 6.34 -3.73
C THR A 69 1.36 6.50 -4.40
N ASN A 70 1.97 5.39 -4.80
CA ASN A 70 3.25 5.41 -5.48
C ASN A 70 3.33 4.31 -6.53
N TYR A 71 4.24 4.49 -7.50
CA TYR A 71 4.64 3.46 -8.44
C TYR A 71 6.12 3.60 -8.76
N ALA A 72 6.72 2.52 -9.21
CA ALA A 72 8.12 2.47 -9.62
C ALA A 72 8.31 1.46 -10.74
N ALA A 73 9.29 1.68 -11.59
CA ALA A 73 9.78 0.67 -12.52
C ALA A 73 11.29 0.47 -12.32
N HIS A 74 11.73 -0.79 -12.39
CA HIS A 74 13.14 -1.19 -12.27
C HIS A 74 13.84 -0.66 -11.00
N GLY A 75 13.12 -0.61 -9.88
CA GLY A 75 13.63 -0.10 -8.61
C GLY A 75 13.83 1.42 -8.56
N GLN A 76 13.61 2.09 -9.67
CA GLN A 76 13.65 3.55 -9.74
C GLN A 76 12.28 4.12 -9.40
N SER A 77 12.06 4.42 -8.13
CA SER A 77 10.99 5.37 -7.80
C SER A 77 11.40 6.71 -8.38
N ALA A 78 10.65 7.27 -9.32
CA ALA A 78 10.89 8.64 -9.70
C ALA A 78 10.78 9.50 -8.44
N GLN A 79 11.77 10.34 -8.20
CA GLN A 79 11.68 11.37 -7.19
C GLN A 79 10.37 12.11 -7.42
N ASN A 80 9.50 12.17 -6.38
CA ASN A 80 8.18 12.84 -6.42
C ASN A 80 7.03 12.11 -7.14
N ILE A 81 7.10 10.81 -7.42
CA ILE A 81 5.93 10.06 -7.93
C ILE A 81 4.90 9.77 -6.82
N GLY A 82 5.31 9.79 -5.56
CA GLY A 82 4.38 9.65 -4.44
C GLY A 82 3.40 10.82 -4.40
N THR A 83 2.12 10.55 -4.59
CA THR A 83 1.06 11.56 -4.49
C THR A 83 0.26 11.31 -3.22
N GLN A 84 0.06 12.36 -2.44
CA GLN A 84 -0.84 12.35 -1.29
C GLN A 84 -2.20 12.90 -1.71
N LYS A 85 -3.26 12.17 -1.38
CA LYS A 85 -4.63 12.61 -1.53
C LYS A 85 -5.28 12.70 -0.15
N ARG A 86 -5.93 13.82 0.14
CA ARG A 86 -6.78 13.96 1.31
C ARG A 86 -8.22 13.61 0.93
N MET A 87 -8.86 12.83 1.79
CA MET A 87 -10.28 12.48 1.65
C MET A 87 -11.04 12.96 2.88
N ASP A 88 -12.18 13.60 2.65
CA ASP A 88 -13.04 14.07 3.75
C ASP A 88 -13.65 12.89 4.50
N LYS A 89 -13.77 13.03 5.83
CA LYS A 89 -14.33 12.02 6.73
C LYS A 89 -13.65 10.64 6.68
N PHE A 90 -12.46 10.56 6.08
CA PHE A 90 -11.68 9.34 6.03
C PHE A 90 -10.77 9.23 7.26
N THR A 91 -10.72 8.06 7.87
CA THR A 91 -9.72 7.72 8.89
C THR A 91 -9.13 6.34 8.63
N VAL A 92 -7.81 6.26 8.62
CA VAL A 92 -7.09 5.00 8.42
C VAL A 92 -7.40 3.93 9.48
N ALA A 93 -7.93 4.34 10.64
CA ALA A 93 -8.33 3.45 11.72
C ALA A 93 -9.60 2.64 11.42
N ASN A 94 -10.37 3.04 10.41
CA ASN A 94 -11.52 2.29 9.92
C ASN A 94 -11.14 1.36 8.78
N PHE A 95 -11.97 0.34 8.55
CA PHE A 95 -11.81 -0.52 7.38
C PHE A 95 -12.26 0.21 6.11
N HIS A 96 -11.35 0.29 5.15
CA HIS A 96 -11.60 0.80 3.80
C HIS A 96 -11.20 -0.22 2.74
N ASN A 97 -11.82 -0.15 1.57
CA ASN A 97 -11.43 -0.93 0.41
C ASN A 97 -10.41 -0.14 -0.42
N TYR A 98 -9.20 -0.62 -0.49
CA TYR A 98 -8.12 -0.06 -1.31
C TYR A 98 -8.01 -0.89 -2.58
N THR A 99 -8.23 -0.27 -3.73
CA THR A 99 -8.21 -0.97 -5.02
C THR A 99 -7.15 -0.39 -5.94
N ILE A 100 -6.38 -1.27 -6.55
CA ILE A 100 -5.47 -0.98 -7.66
C ILE A 100 -6.06 -1.65 -8.89
N ASP A 101 -6.45 -0.85 -9.90
CA ASP A 101 -6.74 -1.32 -11.24
C ASP A 101 -5.51 -1.07 -12.10
N TRP A 102 -4.89 -2.13 -12.58
CA TRP A 102 -3.67 -2.08 -13.36
C TRP A 102 -3.89 -2.73 -14.72
N SER A 103 -3.71 -1.96 -15.77
CA SER A 103 -3.82 -2.38 -17.17
C SER A 103 -2.54 -2.08 -17.94
N PRO A 104 -2.38 -2.55 -19.19
CA PRO A 104 -1.27 -2.15 -20.05
C PRO A 104 -1.17 -0.64 -20.30
N HIS A 105 -2.26 0.09 -20.10
CA HIS A 105 -2.39 1.51 -20.49
C HIS A 105 -2.45 2.48 -19.32
N HIS A 106 -2.94 2.04 -18.14
CA HIS A 106 -3.09 2.91 -16.98
C HIS A 106 -3.06 2.15 -15.67
N ILE A 107 -2.79 2.88 -14.61
CA ILE A 107 -2.94 2.46 -13.22
C ILE A 107 -3.93 3.39 -12.56
N THR A 108 -4.95 2.85 -11.89
CA THR A 108 -5.92 3.64 -11.12
C THR A 108 -5.96 3.14 -9.68
N TRP A 109 -5.81 4.07 -8.74
CA TRP A 109 -6.00 3.82 -7.31
C TRP A 109 -7.38 4.31 -6.89
N LYS A 110 -8.11 3.46 -6.16
CA LYS A 110 -9.43 3.79 -5.61
C LYS A 110 -9.47 3.48 -4.11
N VAL A 111 -10.22 4.28 -3.38
CA VAL A 111 -10.59 4.00 -1.98
C VAL A 111 -12.10 4.06 -1.88
N ASP A 112 -12.72 3.01 -1.35
CA ASP A 112 -14.18 2.86 -1.26
C ASP A 112 -14.88 3.21 -2.58
N HIS A 113 -14.35 2.68 -3.70
CA HIS A 113 -14.79 2.93 -5.08
C HIS A 113 -14.50 4.34 -5.64
N GLN A 114 -14.09 5.30 -4.80
CA GLN A 114 -13.71 6.64 -5.27
C GLN A 114 -12.31 6.61 -5.88
N VAL A 115 -12.18 7.08 -7.11
CA VAL A 115 -10.88 7.26 -7.78
C VAL A 115 -10.11 8.38 -7.08
N ILE A 116 -8.92 8.05 -6.58
CA ILE A 116 -8.02 9.03 -5.94
C ILE A 116 -6.86 9.42 -6.82
N ARG A 117 -6.45 8.54 -7.75
CA ARG A 117 -5.38 8.81 -8.71
C ARG A 117 -5.51 7.91 -9.94
N THR A 118 -5.17 8.44 -11.10
CA THR A 118 -4.92 7.67 -12.32
C THR A 118 -3.62 8.13 -12.94
N VAL A 119 -2.84 7.20 -13.46
CA VAL A 119 -1.58 7.44 -14.19
C VAL A 119 -1.65 6.68 -15.49
N SER A 120 -1.50 7.37 -16.63
CA SER A 120 -1.41 6.72 -17.92
C SER A 120 0.02 6.24 -18.20
N ARG A 121 0.13 5.18 -18.99
CA ARG A 121 1.44 4.71 -19.47
C ARG A 121 2.19 5.80 -20.26
N LYS A 122 1.44 6.59 -21.04
CA LYS A 122 2.00 7.71 -21.80
C LYS A 122 2.69 8.73 -20.89
N ASP A 123 2.04 9.09 -19.78
CA ASP A 123 2.58 10.08 -18.83
C ASP A 123 3.72 9.52 -18.00
N ALA A 124 3.65 8.23 -17.65
CA ALA A 124 4.69 7.56 -16.87
C ALA A 124 5.94 7.20 -17.68
N GLY A 125 5.79 7.00 -19.00
CA GLY A 125 6.89 6.60 -19.89
C GLY A 125 7.56 5.30 -19.43
N ASP A 126 8.88 5.28 -19.37
CA ASP A 126 9.69 4.13 -18.95
C ASP A 126 9.54 3.77 -17.47
N LYS A 127 8.91 4.65 -16.68
CA LYS A 127 8.64 4.40 -15.26
C LYS A 127 7.31 3.69 -15.02
N PHE A 128 6.60 3.29 -16.06
CA PHE A 128 5.36 2.54 -15.93
C PHE A 128 5.65 1.08 -15.58
N PRO A 129 5.12 0.54 -14.47
CA PRO A 129 5.25 -0.87 -14.10
C PRO A 129 4.62 -1.78 -15.15
N ARG A 130 5.38 -2.79 -15.59
CA ARG A 130 4.97 -3.71 -16.68
C ARG A 130 5.45 -5.14 -16.51
N THR A 131 5.94 -5.49 -15.34
CA THR A 131 6.46 -6.83 -15.08
C THR A 131 5.59 -7.59 -14.07
N PRO A 132 5.46 -8.92 -14.22
CA PRO A 132 4.70 -9.73 -13.27
C PRO A 132 5.10 -9.44 -11.83
N SER A 133 4.12 -9.20 -10.98
CA SER A 133 4.31 -8.71 -9.61
C SER A 133 3.51 -9.54 -8.62
N ARG A 134 4.01 -9.69 -7.41
CA ARG A 134 3.27 -10.30 -6.29
C ARG A 134 2.49 -9.23 -5.57
N VAL A 135 1.30 -9.56 -5.10
CA VAL A 135 0.57 -8.71 -4.17
C VAL A 135 1.25 -8.80 -2.81
N LEU A 136 1.50 -7.65 -2.19
CA LEU A 136 2.22 -7.59 -0.92
C LEU A 136 1.53 -6.70 0.11
N PHE A 137 1.75 -7.04 1.38
CA PHE A 137 1.46 -6.24 2.55
C PHE A 137 2.72 -6.13 3.40
N THR A 138 2.99 -4.94 3.93
CA THR A 138 4.06 -4.74 4.90
C THR A 138 3.59 -3.85 6.04
N ALA A 139 4.08 -4.13 7.24
CA ALA A 139 3.97 -3.28 8.41
C ALA A 139 5.35 -3.02 8.98
N TYR A 140 5.77 -1.77 9.05
CA TYR A 140 7.08 -1.38 9.57
C TYR A 140 7.04 -0.06 10.33
N GLY A 141 8.07 0.17 11.13
CA GLY A 141 8.23 1.39 11.92
C GLY A 141 9.26 2.34 11.33
N VAL A 142 8.98 3.64 11.38
CA VAL A 142 9.95 4.70 11.12
C VAL A 142 10.83 4.85 12.35
N SER A 143 12.15 4.72 12.17
CA SER A 143 13.15 4.76 13.24
C SER A 143 13.83 6.13 13.34
N GLU A 144 14.62 6.34 14.41
CA GLU A 144 15.42 7.55 14.55
C GLU A 144 16.45 7.75 13.44
N SER A 145 16.95 6.67 12.86
CA SER A 145 17.87 6.70 11.70
C SER A 145 17.20 7.07 10.38
N SER A 146 15.86 7.08 10.32
CA SER A 146 15.11 7.47 9.12
C SER A 146 15.32 8.94 8.78
N ASN A 147 15.32 9.26 7.48
CA ASN A 147 15.48 10.65 7.05
C ASN A 147 14.31 11.55 7.51
N LYS A 148 14.55 12.86 7.56
CA LYS A 148 13.59 13.85 8.05
C LYS A 148 12.25 13.82 7.29
N ASN A 149 12.28 13.59 5.99
CA ASN A 149 11.05 13.55 5.18
C ASN A 149 10.17 12.36 5.53
N MET A 150 10.76 11.20 5.79
CA MET A 150 10.06 10.01 6.25
C MET A 150 9.44 10.24 7.63
N LYS A 151 10.20 10.81 8.57
CA LYS A 151 9.69 11.15 9.92
C LYS A 151 8.52 12.13 9.84
N ASN A 152 8.64 13.20 9.07
CA ASN A 152 7.56 14.16 8.89
C ASN A 152 6.31 13.53 8.24
N TRP A 153 6.51 12.67 7.24
CA TRP A 153 5.41 11.98 6.56
C TRP A 153 4.67 11.01 7.48
N ALA A 154 5.39 10.29 8.34
CA ALA A 154 4.84 9.32 9.28
C ALA A 154 4.41 9.95 10.62
N ASN A 155 4.48 11.28 10.75
CA ASN A 155 4.20 12.03 11.97
C ASN A 155 5.10 11.64 13.16
N GLY A 156 6.37 11.39 12.88
CA GLY A 156 7.38 11.04 13.88
C GLY A 156 8.00 9.66 13.68
N THR A 157 8.68 9.20 14.69
CA THR A 157 9.24 7.85 14.80
C THR A 157 8.32 6.96 15.62
N LEU A 158 8.40 5.65 15.39
CA LEU A 158 7.62 4.67 16.15
C LEU A 158 8.21 4.54 17.56
N SER A 159 7.37 4.81 18.55
CA SER A 159 7.72 4.62 19.97
C SER A 159 7.13 3.30 20.50
N PHE A 160 7.98 2.47 21.11
CA PHE A 160 7.57 1.25 21.81
C PHE A 160 7.16 1.52 23.26
N ASP A 161 7.22 2.78 23.68
CA ASP A 161 6.69 3.25 24.97
C ASP A 161 5.19 3.62 24.92
N ASP A 162 4.55 3.46 23.77
CA ASP A 162 3.10 3.62 23.57
C ASP A 162 2.32 2.66 24.46
N ASP A 163 1.26 3.14 25.12
CA ASP A 163 0.46 2.32 26.05
C ASP A 163 -0.21 1.13 25.36
N GLY A 164 -0.62 1.30 24.10
CA GLY A 164 -1.17 0.22 23.29
C GLY A 164 -0.15 -0.87 23.00
N TYR A 165 1.12 -0.50 22.79
CA TYR A 165 2.22 -1.46 22.65
C TYR A 165 2.56 -2.14 24.00
N ARG A 166 2.70 -1.36 25.07
CA ARG A 166 3.03 -1.90 26.40
C ARG A 166 2.04 -2.95 26.87
N SER A 167 0.75 -2.77 26.53
CA SER A 167 -0.31 -3.71 26.95
C SER A 167 -0.35 -4.99 26.13
N ARG A 168 0.11 -4.99 24.86
CA ARG A 168 -0.04 -6.10 23.91
C ARG A 168 1.28 -6.68 23.42
N GLY A 169 2.38 -5.92 23.47
CA GLY A 169 3.68 -6.30 22.93
C GLY A 169 3.82 -6.13 21.40
N PHE A 170 2.79 -5.61 20.73
CA PHE A 170 2.81 -5.40 19.28
C PHE A 170 1.83 -4.31 18.83
N PHE A 171 2.09 -3.71 17.69
CA PHE A 171 1.13 -2.95 16.89
C PHE A 171 0.54 -3.87 15.83
N SER A 172 -0.75 -3.77 15.57
CA SER A 172 -1.42 -4.59 14.56
C SER A 172 -2.10 -3.76 13.48
N HIS A 173 -2.04 -4.26 12.25
CA HIS A 173 -2.85 -3.84 11.12
C HIS A 173 -3.72 -5.01 10.70
N GLU A 174 -4.91 -4.75 10.19
CA GLU A 174 -5.85 -5.82 9.87
C GLU A 174 -6.20 -5.81 8.38
N LEU A 175 -6.05 -6.99 7.75
CA LEU A 175 -6.54 -7.29 6.43
C LEU A 175 -7.77 -8.20 6.57
N ALA A 176 -8.97 -7.65 6.36
CA ALA A 176 -10.20 -8.41 6.46
C ALA A 176 -10.50 -9.20 5.19
N HIS A 177 -10.11 -8.69 4.01
CA HIS A 177 -10.40 -9.33 2.74
C HIS A 177 -9.38 -8.94 1.68
N LEU A 178 -9.01 -9.91 0.82
CA LEU A 178 -8.20 -9.69 -0.37
C LEU A 178 -8.90 -10.33 -1.58
N ARG A 179 -9.12 -9.54 -2.62
CA ARG A 179 -9.63 -10.00 -3.92
C ARG A 179 -8.63 -9.67 -5.01
N ILE A 180 -8.31 -10.65 -5.83
CA ILE A 180 -7.43 -10.51 -6.99
C ILE A 180 -8.17 -11.02 -8.21
N GLN A 181 -8.25 -10.19 -9.25
CA GLN A 181 -8.82 -10.53 -10.55
C GLN A 181 -7.74 -10.26 -11.60
N CYS A 182 -7.26 -11.31 -12.25
CA CYS A 182 -6.33 -11.17 -13.37
C CYS A 182 -7.05 -10.53 -14.56
N ALA A 183 -6.33 -9.72 -15.33
CA ALA A 183 -6.83 -9.27 -16.63
C ALA A 183 -6.87 -10.46 -17.60
N ASP A 184 -7.90 -10.49 -18.43
CA ASP A 184 -7.94 -11.40 -19.56
C ASP A 184 -7.11 -10.81 -20.72
N LEU A 185 -5.86 -11.26 -20.84
CA LEU A 185 -4.93 -10.73 -21.81
C LEU A 185 -5.26 -11.14 -23.27
N GLU A 186 -6.09 -12.18 -23.46
CA GLU A 186 -6.53 -12.59 -24.79
C GLU A 186 -7.51 -11.58 -25.41
N LEU A 187 -8.37 -10.97 -24.59
CA LEU A 187 -9.30 -9.94 -25.06
C LEU A 187 -8.62 -8.57 -25.31
N ALA A 188 -7.48 -8.29 -24.67
CA ALA A 188 -6.77 -7.03 -24.81
C ALA A 188 -6.02 -6.90 -26.15
N ASN A 189 -5.74 -8.01 -26.84
CA ASN A 189 -5.05 -8.05 -28.12
C ASN A 189 -5.99 -7.96 -29.34
N ILE A 190 -7.31 -7.98 -29.13
CA ILE A 190 -8.32 -7.97 -30.22
C ILE A 190 -8.79 -6.55 -30.56
N SER A 191 -8.38 -5.54 -29.76
CA SER A 191 -8.81 -4.15 -29.92
C SER A 191 -7.68 -3.18 -30.34
N GLN A 192 -6.77 -3.64 -31.19
CA GLN A 192 -5.79 -2.78 -31.89
C GLN A 192 -6.14 -2.59 -33.34
#